data_7855684d61e4ac8160538763a89a2301
#
_entry.id   7855684d61e4ac8160538763a89a2301
#
_cell.length_a   1.000
_cell.length_b   1.000
_cell.length_c   1.000
_cell.angle_alpha   90.00
_cell.angle_beta   90.00
_cell.angle_gamma   90.00
#
_symmetry.space_group_name_H-M   'P 1'
#
loop_
_entity.id
_entity.type
_entity.pdbx_description
1 polymer ?
#
loop_
_entity_poly.entity_id
_entity_poly.type
_entity_poly.pdbx_seq_one_letter_code
_entity_poly.pdbx_strand_id
1 'polypeptide(L)'
;MLKEGLLRLLKTKPLDKISVVELCNESGINRTTFYRHYELPIDLLKEMQADFVEEMQNSLKKPMTEKDLTQIIDYLQQNSELVSLFICYNSDTEWTDMFRTLYQNICGTESLKFFDAESQELFFTFLAGGTYFLLRQWLSKKDHKTSEDITSIILSILNKKILF
;
A
#
# COMPACT_ATOMS: atom_id res chain seq x y z
N MET A 1 -7.21 19.37 3.35
CA MET A 1 -6.43 20.58 2.97
C MET A 1 -4.93 20.29 2.89
N LEU A 2 -4.18 20.04 4.00
CA LEU A 2 -2.72 19.74 3.92
C LEU A 2 -2.42 18.48 3.09
N LYS A 3 -3.12 17.37 3.33
CA LYS A 3 -2.94 16.10 2.60
C LYS A 3 -3.15 16.27 1.10
N GLU A 4 -4.19 16.96 0.68
CA GLU A 4 -4.47 17.27 -0.74
C GLU A 4 -3.42 18.21 -1.36
N GLY A 5 -2.97 19.23 -0.61
CA GLY A 5 -1.90 20.13 -1.05
C GLY A 5 -0.60 19.38 -1.27
N LEU A 6 -0.24 18.46 -0.36
CA LEU A 6 0.93 17.63 -0.53
C LEU A 6 0.83 16.74 -1.78
N LEU A 7 -0.32 16.09 -2.00
CA LEU A 7 -0.55 15.26 -3.19
C LEU A 7 -0.43 16.05 -4.50
N ARG A 8 -0.95 17.30 -4.53
CA ARG A 8 -0.80 18.16 -5.73
C ARG A 8 0.66 18.51 -6.00
N LEU A 9 1.43 18.86 -4.96
CA LEU A 9 2.85 19.18 -5.11
C LEU A 9 3.67 17.95 -5.55
N LEU A 10 3.38 16.79 -5.02
CA LEU A 10 4.06 15.54 -5.39
C LEU A 10 3.87 15.13 -6.85
N LYS A 11 2.83 15.63 -7.53
CA LYS A 11 2.67 15.46 -8.99
C LYS A 11 3.70 16.24 -9.80
N THR A 12 4.31 17.28 -9.23
CA THR A 12 5.18 18.21 -9.94
C THR A 12 6.64 18.10 -9.55
N LYS A 13 6.93 17.63 -8.35
CA LYS A 13 8.30 17.50 -7.82
C LYS A 13 8.40 16.43 -6.73
N PRO A 14 9.61 15.87 -6.51
CA PRO A 14 9.83 14.89 -5.45
C PRO A 14 9.74 15.55 -4.07
N LEU A 15 9.44 14.74 -3.04
CA LEU A 15 9.16 15.17 -1.67
C LEU A 15 10.30 15.99 -1.04
N ASP A 16 11.55 15.64 -1.31
CA ASP A 16 12.74 16.34 -0.81
C ASP A 16 12.90 17.77 -1.36
N LYS A 17 12.15 18.12 -2.39
CA LYS A 17 12.08 19.47 -3.00
C LYS A 17 10.84 20.25 -2.57
N ILE A 18 9.98 19.68 -1.74
CA ILE A 18 8.78 20.37 -1.23
C ILE A 18 9.12 21.04 0.10
N SER A 19 9.08 22.37 0.12
CA SER A 19 9.27 23.14 1.35
C SER A 19 7.96 23.29 2.13
N VAL A 20 8.07 23.50 3.45
CA VAL A 20 6.91 23.82 4.31
C VAL A 20 6.19 25.08 3.82
N VAL A 21 6.92 26.07 3.30
CA VAL A 21 6.33 27.31 2.79
C VAL A 21 5.44 27.04 1.58
N GLU A 22 5.91 26.25 0.64
CA GLU A 22 5.12 25.86 -0.55
C GLU A 22 3.90 25.05 -0.18
N LEU A 23 4.07 24.04 0.70
CA LEU A 23 2.97 23.21 1.16
C LEU A 23 1.89 24.05 1.88
N CYS A 24 2.29 24.97 2.74
CA CYS A 24 1.37 25.86 3.43
C CYS A 24 0.61 26.78 2.45
N ASN A 25 1.32 27.36 1.48
CA ASN A 25 0.71 28.21 0.45
C ASN A 25 -0.28 27.41 -0.41
N GLU A 26 0.12 26.23 -0.89
CA GLU A 26 -0.72 25.35 -1.71
C GLU A 26 -1.98 24.87 -0.97
N SER A 27 -1.87 24.71 0.35
CA SER A 27 -2.95 24.23 1.21
C SER A 27 -3.81 25.32 1.83
N GLY A 28 -3.41 26.59 1.70
CA GLY A 28 -4.06 27.72 2.38
C GLY A 28 -3.93 27.66 3.91
N ILE A 29 -2.88 27.05 4.44
CA ILE A 29 -2.64 26.86 5.87
C ILE A 29 -1.49 27.75 6.34
N ASN A 30 -1.63 28.34 7.54
CA ASN A 30 -0.56 29.15 8.14
C ASN A 30 0.57 28.21 8.62
N ARG A 31 1.84 28.64 8.44
CA ARG A 31 3.04 27.91 8.89
C ARG A 31 3.02 27.59 10.40
N THR A 32 2.53 28.52 11.23
CA THR A 32 2.39 28.26 12.68
C THR A 32 1.45 27.06 12.96
N THR A 33 0.37 26.94 12.17
CA THR A 33 -0.55 25.81 12.25
C THR A 33 0.12 24.52 11.79
N PHE A 34 0.92 24.58 10.72
CA PHE A 34 1.69 23.43 10.25
C PHE A 34 2.66 22.93 11.33
N TYR A 35 3.53 23.82 11.84
CA TYR A 35 4.57 23.48 12.83
C TYR A 35 4.02 23.00 14.19
N ARG A 36 2.72 23.20 14.45
CA ARG A 36 2.07 22.63 15.64
C ARG A 36 1.87 21.11 15.53
N HIS A 37 1.86 20.56 14.32
CA HIS A 37 1.58 19.14 14.06
C HIS A 37 2.74 18.40 13.39
N TYR A 38 3.52 19.08 12.56
CA TYR A 38 4.58 18.48 11.74
C TYR A 38 5.82 19.35 11.73
N GLU A 39 6.99 18.73 11.65
CA GLU A 39 8.26 19.45 11.46
C GLU A 39 8.58 19.62 9.98
N LEU A 40 8.37 18.56 9.19
CA LEU A 40 8.68 18.48 7.77
C LEU A 40 7.51 17.91 6.96
N PRO A 41 7.44 18.17 5.63
CA PRO A 41 6.43 17.57 4.76
C PRO A 41 6.43 16.02 4.78
N ILE A 42 7.57 15.39 5.05
CA ILE A 42 7.67 13.93 5.19
C ILE A 42 6.85 13.41 6.38
N ASP A 43 6.68 14.17 7.46
CA ASP A 43 5.93 13.73 8.62
C ASP A 43 4.44 13.62 8.28
N LEU A 44 3.93 14.57 7.48
CA LEU A 44 2.57 14.50 6.95
C LEU A 44 2.39 13.29 6.02
N LEU A 45 3.38 12.99 5.17
CA LEU A 45 3.31 11.80 4.31
C LEU A 45 3.29 10.50 5.14
N LYS A 46 4.12 10.40 6.18
CA LYS A 46 4.12 9.26 7.10
C LYS A 46 2.78 9.07 7.81
N GLU A 47 2.14 10.15 8.25
CA GLU A 47 0.78 10.06 8.82
C GLU A 47 -0.21 9.54 7.79
N MET A 48 -0.18 10.06 6.55
CA MET A 48 -1.06 9.58 5.48
C MET A 48 -0.83 8.09 5.16
N GLN A 49 0.43 7.63 5.23
CA GLN A 49 0.77 6.22 5.05
C GLN A 49 0.22 5.37 6.19
N ALA A 50 0.37 5.82 7.43
CA ALA A 50 -0.14 5.10 8.59
C ALA A 50 -1.68 4.97 8.54
N ASP A 51 -2.38 6.06 8.22
CA ASP A 51 -3.84 6.06 8.03
C ASP A 51 -4.27 5.06 6.95
N PHE A 52 -3.55 5.04 5.81
CA PHE A 52 -3.83 4.12 4.71
C PHE A 52 -3.63 2.66 5.12
N VAL A 53 -2.51 2.35 5.80
CA VAL A 53 -2.21 1.00 6.27
C VAL A 53 -3.27 0.55 7.29
N GLU A 54 -3.68 1.43 8.21
CA GLU A 54 -4.73 1.15 9.18
C GLU A 54 -6.07 0.87 8.49
N GLU A 55 -6.47 1.68 7.51
CA GLU A 55 -7.68 1.47 6.73
C GLU A 55 -7.65 0.14 5.98
N MET A 56 -6.51 -0.19 5.36
CA MET A 56 -6.31 -1.46 4.67
C MET A 56 -6.40 -2.64 5.65
N GLN A 57 -5.73 -2.57 6.81
CA GLN A 57 -5.79 -3.62 7.83
C GLN A 57 -7.22 -3.83 8.36
N ASN A 58 -7.97 -2.75 8.58
CA ASN A 58 -9.36 -2.81 9.01
C ASN A 58 -10.28 -3.43 7.94
N SER A 59 -9.92 -3.32 6.67
CA SER A 59 -10.63 -3.94 5.54
C SER A 59 -10.33 -5.43 5.39
N LEU A 60 -9.23 -5.93 6.00
CA LEU A 60 -8.80 -7.32 5.96
C LEU A 60 -9.61 -8.19 6.96
N LYS A 61 -10.89 -8.40 6.70
CA LYS A 61 -11.77 -9.24 7.54
C LYS A 61 -11.40 -10.72 7.46
N LYS A 62 -11.61 -11.48 8.53
CA LYS A 62 -11.41 -12.94 8.59
C LYS A 62 -12.74 -13.66 8.61
N PRO A 63 -12.97 -14.70 7.78
CA PRO A 63 -12.20 -15.06 6.60
C PRO A 63 -12.43 -14.05 5.46
N MET A 64 -11.42 -13.85 4.61
CA MET A 64 -11.51 -12.99 3.45
C MET A 64 -12.06 -13.76 2.25
N THR A 65 -13.01 -13.17 1.55
CA THR A 65 -13.56 -13.73 0.30
C THR A 65 -12.87 -13.12 -0.93
N GLU A 66 -13.04 -13.75 -2.10
CA GLU A 66 -12.60 -13.18 -3.37
C GLU A 66 -13.18 -11.78 -3.60
N LYS A 67 -14.46 -11.58 -3.24
CA LYS A 67 -15.13 -10.28 -3.35
C LYS A 67 -14.46 -9.22 -2.47
N ASP A 68 -14.05 -9.56 -1.25
CA ASP A 68 -13.36 -8.63 -0.35
C ASP A 68 -12.00 -8.23 -0.95
N LEU A 69 -11.27 -9.19 -1.53
CA LEU A 69 -10.00 -8.89 -2.21
C LEU A 69 -10.22 -8.00 -3.44
N THR A 70 -11.24 -8.26 -4.25
CA THR A 70 -11.58 -7.40 -5.40
C THR A 70 -11.89 -5.97 -4.94
N GLN A 71 -12.66 -5.79 -3.85
CA GLN A 71 -12.94 -4.46 -3.30
C GLN A 71 -11.69 -3.72 -2.85
N ILE A 72 -10.71 -4.44 -2.28
CA ILE A 72 -9.41 -3.87 -1.94
C ILE A 72 -8.66 -3.43 -3.20
N ILE A 73 -8.63 -4.26 -4.22
CA ILE A 73 -7.98 -3.92 -5.50
C ILE A 73 -8.65 -2.72 -6.17
N ASP A 74 -9.99 -2.64 -6.15
CA ASP A 74 -10.75 -1.47 -6.62
C ASP A 74 -10.37 -0.20 -5.85
N TYR A 75 -10.28 -0.30 -4.53
CA TYR A 75 -9.86 0.82 -3.69
C TYR A 75 -8.44 1.30 -4.02
N LEU A 76 -7.49 0.37 -4.22
CA LEU A 76 -6.13 0.70 -4.65
C LEU A 76 -6.11 1.38 -6.02
N GLN A 77 -6.95 0.94 -6.95
CA GLN A 77 -7.08 1.55 -8.28
C GLN A 77 -7.64 2.97 -8.22
N GLN A 78 -8.72 3.16 -7.45
CA GLN A 78 -9.33 4.49 -7.27
C GLN A 78 -8.39 5.48 -6.59
N ASN A 79 -7.47 5.00 -5.76
CA ASN A 79 -6.48 5.78 -5.04
C ASN A 79 -5.05 5.60 -5.61
N SER A 80 -4.93 5.27 -6.91
CA SER A 80 -3.66 4.86 -7.54
C SER A 80 -2.52 5.89 -7.39
N GLU A 81 -2.82 7.18 -7.37
CA GLU A 81 -1.83 8.24 -7.13
C GLU A 81 -1.24 8.14 -5.72
N LEU A 82 -2.10 8.01 -4.72
CA LEU A 82 -1.72 7.86 -3.32
C LEU A 82 -0.93 6.55 -3.11
N VAL A 83 -1.44 5.44 -3.67
CA VAL A 83 -0.80 4.13 -3.61
C VAL A 83 0.59 4.17 -4.24
N SER A 84 0.75 4.82 -5.39
CA SER A 84 2.06 4.96 -6.07
C SER A 84 3.07 5.71 -5.20
N LEU A 85 2.63 6.73 -4.45
CA LEU A 85 3.49 7.44 -3.51
C LEU A 85 3.86 6.56 -2.31
N PHE A 86 2.91 5.81 -1.77
CA PHE A 86 3.19 4.89 -0.66
C PHE A 86 4.17 3.79 -1.07
N ILE A 87 4.00 3.24 -2.25
CA ILE A 87 4.91 2.29 -2.88
C ILE A 87 6.36 2.84 -2.94
N CYS A 88 6.54 4.14 -3.18
CA CYS A 88 7.87 4.75 -3.30
C CYS A 88 8.54 5.08 -1.96
N TYR A 89 7.78 5.22 -0.87
CA TYR A 89 8.28 5.78 0.39
C TYR A 89 8.08 4.86 1.62
N ASN A 90 7.48 3.66 1.46
CA ASN A 90 7.34 2.70 2.57
C ASN A 90 8.62 1.86 2.76
N SER A 91 8.80 1.39 3.99
CA SER A 91 9.82 0.39 4.29
C SER A 91 9.41 -1.01 3.79
N ASP A 92 10.41 -1.82 3.42
CA ASP A 92 10.18 -3.21 3.00
C ASP A 92 9.47 -4.04 4.08
N THR A 93 9.72 -3.71 5.36
CA THR A 93 9.13 -4.41 6.51
C THR A 93 7.61 -4.18 6.60
N GLU A 94 7.15 -2.92 6.46
CA GLU A 94 5.71 -2.59 6.53
C GLU A 94 4.92 -3.31 5.42
N TRP A 95 5.48 -3.38 4.22
CA TRP A 95 4.91 -4.14 3.11
C TRP A 95 4.83 -5.63 3.42
N THR A 96 5.92 -6.21 3.90
CA THR A 96 5.99 -7.64 4.23
C THR A 96 4.95 -8.02 5.28
N ASP A 97 4.79 -7.22 6.34
CA ASP A 97 3.80 -7.47 7.40
C ASP A 97 2.35 -7.33 6.92
N MET A 98 2.07 -6.38 6.04
CA MET A 98 0.76 -6.25 5.42
C MET A 98 0.42 -7.48 4.58
N PHE A 99 1.35 -7.98 3.75
CA PHE A 99 1.14 -9.18 2.95
C PHE A 99 1.07 -10.45 3.78
N ARG A 100 1.82 -10.54 4.87
CA ARG A 100 1.70 -11.62 5.86
C ARG A 100 0.26 -11.70 6.40
N THR A 101 -0.28 -10.56 6.81
CA THR A 101 -1.65 -10.46 7.33
C THR A 101 -2.67 -10.84 6.27
N LEU A 102 -2.53 -10.32 5.05
CA LEU A 102 -3.39 -10.65 3.92
C LEU A 102 -3.39 -12.15 3.62
N TYR A 103 -2.21 -12.75 3.48
CA TYR A 103 -2.06 -14.18 3.21
C TYR A 103 -2.73 -15.04 4.29
N GLN A 104 -2.48 -14.75 5.56
CA GLN A 104 -3.06 -15.48 6.69
C GLN A 104 -4.59 -15.37 6.72
N ASN A 105 -5.16 -14.25 6.26
CA ASN A 105 -6.60 -14.05 6.19
C ASN A 105 -7.25 -14.80 5.03
N ILE A 106 -6.53 -15.02 3.91
CA ILE A 106 -7.02 -15.75 2.74
C ILE A 106 -6.78 -17.25 2.89
N CYS A 107 -5.55 -17.65 3.21
CA CYS A 107 -5.11 -19.04 3.15
C CYS A 107 -5.09 -19.75 4.51
N GLY A 108 -5.25 -18.99 5.61
CA GLY A 108 -5.09 -19.50 6.96
C GLY A 108 -3.61 -19.71 7.37
N THR A 109 -3.38 -19.85 8.66
CA THR A 109 -2.03 -20.03 9.22
C THR A 109 -1.47 -21.45 9.04
N GLU A 110 -2.35 -22.42 8.76
CA GLU A 110 -1.99 -23.85 8.65
C GLU A 110 -1.12 -24.14 7.43
N SER A 111 -1.30 -23.37 6.34
CA SER A 111 -0.62 -23.62 5.05
C SER A 111 0.90 -23.43 5.11
N LEU A 112 1.42 -22.74 6.13
CA LEU A 112 2.86 -22.49 6.30
C LEU A 112 3.52 -23.30 7.42
N LYS A 113 2.80 -24.20 8.09
CA LYS A 113 3.33 -25.00 9.20
C LYS A 113 4.53 -25.89 8.83
N PHE A 114 4.71 -26.19 7.55
CA PHE A 114 5.82 -26.98 7.07
C PHE A 114 7.13 -26.20 6.86
N PHE A 115 7.07 -24.87 6.93
CA PHE A 115 8.24 -24.01 6.79
C PHE A 115 8.77 -23.58 8.18
N ASP A 116 10.09 -23.57 8.34
CA ASP A 116 10.74 -22.93 9.47
C ASP A 116 10.56 -21.39 9.41
N ALA A 117 10.93 -20.69 10.47
CA ALA A 117 10.72 -19.23 10.58
C ALA A 117 11.45 -18.44 9.47
N GLU A 118 12.66 -18.85 9.10
CA GLU A 118 13.45 -18.20 8.05
C GLU A 118 12.79 -18.39 6.67
N SER A 119 12.34 -19.60 6.36
CA SER A 119 11.63 -19.92 5.12
C SER A 119 10.30 -19.17 5.03
N GLN A 120 9.58 -18.99 6.15
CA GLN A 120 8.37 -18.18 6.19
C GLN A 120 8.68 -16.71 5.87
N GLU A 121 9.76 -16.14 6.43
CA GLU A 121 10.17 -14.76 6.13
C GLU A 121 10.51 -14.58 4.65
N LEU A 122 11.29 -15.46 4.07
CA LEU A 122 11.62 -15.44 2.64
C LEU A 122 10.38 -15.56 1.75
N PHE A 123 9.43 -16.42 2.14
CA PHE A 123 8.15 -16.56 1.44
C PHE A 123 7.34 -15.26 1.45
N PHE A 124 7.20 -14.59 2.59
CA PHE A 124 6.49 -13.33 2.67
C PHE A 124 7.20 -12.21 1.94
N THR A 125 8.53 -12.16 1.99
CA THR A 125 9.35 -11.22 1.20
C THR A 125 9.09 -11.41 -0.29
N PHE A 126 9.05 -12.66 -0.78
CA PHE A 126 8.73 -12.96 -2.17
C PHE A 126 7.30 -12.52 -2.54
N LEU A 127 6.30 -12.83 -1.70
CA LEU A 127 4.91 -12.41 -1.94
C LEU A 127 4.78 -10.89 -1.96
N ALA A 128 5.36 -10.20 -0.98
CA ALA A 128 5.33 -8.75 -0.89
C ALA A 128 5.96 -8.12 -2.13
N GLY A 129 7.17 -8.56 -2.51
CA GLY A 129 7.87 -8.07 -3.69
C GLY A 129 7.10 -8.35 -4.98
N GLY A 130 6.62 -9.58 -5.17
CA GLY A 130 5.84 -9.96 -6.36
C GLY A 130 4.56 -9.15 -6.50
N THR A 131 3.80 -9.00 -5.41
CA THR A 131 2.56 -8.22 -5.43
C THR A 131 2.82 -6.73 -5.61
N TYR A 132 3.87 -6.20 -4.97
CA TYR A 132 4.33 -4.82 -5.19
C TYR A 132 4.59 -4.54 -6.67
N PHE A 133 5.42 -5.35 -7.34
CA PHE A 133 5.74 -5.14 -8.75
C PHE A 133 4.52 -5.33 -9.66
N LEU A 134 3.64 -6.28 -9.36
CA LEU A 134 2.39 -6.49 -10.08
C LEU A 134 1.49 -5.26 -9.99
N LEU A 135 1.22 -4.77 -8.79
CA LEU A 135 0.37 -3.59 -8.56
C LEU A 135 0.99 -2.33 -9.18
N ARG A 136 2.29 -2.11 -8.99
CA ARG A 136 3.00 -0.98 -9.61
C ARG A 136 2.88 -0.99 -11.12
N GLN A 137 3.11 -2.15 -11.76
CA GLN A 137 3.01 -2.29 -13.20
C GLN A 137 1.58 -2.09 -13.69
N TRP A 138 0.61 -2.64 -12.97
CA TRP A 138 -0.80 -2.52 -13.31
C TRP A 138 -1.27 -1.07 -13.20
N LEU A 139 -1.05 -0.41 -12.07
CA LEU A 139 -1.48 0.97 -11.83
C LEU A 139 -0.78 2.00 -12.74
N SER A 140 0.40 1.69 -13.28
CA SER A 140 1.13 2.59 -14.19
C SER A 140 0.60 2.63 -15.62
N LYS A 141 -0.26 1.68 -16.02
CA LYS A 141 -0.79 1.59 -17.40
C LYS A 141 -2.14 2.30 -17.49
N LYS A 142 -2.39 2.98 -18.61
CA LYS A 142 -3.70 3.62 -18.91
C LYS A 142 -4.76 2.60 -19.34
N ASP A 143 -4.33 1.57 -20.08
CA ASP A 143 -5.20 0.47 -20.54
C ASP A 143 -4.77 -0.80 -19.80
N HIS A 144 -5.43 -1.08 -18.71
CA HIS A 144 -5.05 -2.17 -17.80
C HIS A 144 -6.23 -3.14 -17.57
N LYS A 145 -5.89 -4.31 -17.07
CA LYS A 145 -6.84 -5.33 -16.66
C LYS A 145 -7.77 -4.81 -15.56
N THR A 146 -8.95 -5.44 -15.44
CA THR A 146 -9.91 -5.09 -14.38
C THR A 146 -9.40 -5.53 -13.00
N SER A 147 -10.03 -5.03 -11.96
CA SER A 147 -9.71 -5.44 -10.58
C SER A 147 -10.00 -6.93 -10.36
N GLU A 148 -11.02 -7.48 -11.01
CA GLU A 148 -11.34 -8.91 -11.00
C GLU A 148 -10.23 -9.74 -11.65
N ASP A 149 -9.67 -9.28 -12.77
CA ASP A 149 -8.52 -9.95 -13.41
C ASP A 149 -7.31 -9.99 -12.48
N ILE A 150 -7.01 -8.88 -11.80
CA ILE A 150 -5.90 -8.79 -10.85
C ILE A 150 -6.16 -9.68 -9.63
N THR A 151 -7.39 -9.65 -9.09
CA THR A 151 -7.81 -10.54 -8.02
C THR A 151 -7.58 -12.01 -8.39
N SER A 152 -8.02 -12.41 -9.57
CA SER A 152 -7.86 -13.77 -10.08
C SER A 152 -6.39 -14.17 -10.22
N ILE A 153 -5.52 -13.27 -10.67
CA ILE A 153 -4.08 -13.51 -10.73
C ILE A 153 -3.51 -13.72 -9.32
N ILE A 154 -3.81 -12.83 -8.38
CA ILE A 154 -3.33 -12.92 -7.01
C ILE A 154 -3.81 -14.24 -6.37
N LEU A 155 -5.09 -14.57 -6.45
CA LEU A 155 -5.64 -15.80 -5.89
C LEU A 155 -5.05 -17.03 -6.55
N SER A 156 -4.78 -17.02 -7.85
CA SER A 156 -4.14 -18.15 -8.53
C SER A 156 -2.72 -18.41 -8.06
N ILE A 157 -2.01 -17.36 -7.62
CA ILE A 157 -0.67 -17.47 -7.01
C ILE A 157 -0.78 -18.01 -5.58
N LEU A 158 -1.72 -17.44 -4.79
CA LEU A 158 -1.89 -17.79 -3.37
C LEU A 158 -2.49 -19.19 -3.18
N ASN A 159 -3.46 -19.59 -4.01
CA ASN A 159 -4.17 -20.87 -3.92
C ASN A 159 -3.47 -22.02 -4.65
N LYS A 160 -2.51 -21.74 -5.51
CA LYS A 160 -1.63 -22.83 -5.97
C LYS A 160 -0.91 -23.30 -4.72
N LYS A 161 -1.46 -24.40 -4.12
CA LYS A 161 -0.65 -25.26 -3.26
C LYS A 161 0.67 -25.38 -3.96
N ILE A 162 1.74 -24.88 -3.32
CA ILE A 162 3.08 -25.11 -3.80
C ILE A 162 3.19 -26.61 -3.89
N LEU A 163 3.01 -27.11 -5.11
CA LEU A 163 3.12 -28.53 -5.42
C LEU A 163 4.61 -28.85 -5.37
N PHE A 164 5.05 -29.28 -4.23
CA PHE A 164 6.19 -30.17 -4.06
C PHE A 164 5.80 -31.29 -3.13
#